data_09f18adc8ab36ed8e384982946f6f834
#
_entry.id   09f18adc8ab36ed8e384982946f6f834
#
_cell.length_a   1.000
_cell.length_b   1.000
_cell.length_c   1.000
_cell.angle_alpha   90.00
_cell.angle_beta   90.00
_cell.angle_gamma   90.00
#
_symmetry.space_group_name_H-M   'P 1'
#
loop_
_entity.id
_entity.type
_entity.pdbx_description
1 polymer ?
#
loop_
_entity_poly.entity_id
_entity_poly.type
_entity_poly.pdbx_seq_one_letter_code
_entity_poly.pdbx_strand_id
1 'polypeptide(L)'
;KQVPFKNVVFEYPLSKAIADGYTRTPFAVTRSDIDFYNFGDEQLDKMMLLDGIACHERTKSKLVVYADNHPGKRIVKPFMLVVCKDTDHAAWVENFIKSDEFRGGAYRNKTIIVHSKQKGAETEANTRLLLDVESAENPVEIVIHVNMLKEGWDVNNLYTIVPLRTAASKILREQMVVRGLRLPYGERTGDRDVDAVMLTAHDKFNDILDEAQRGDSIFKAGNVIKAEEIVPEQIAYTQLTIALEPDKELEEAYE
;
A
#
# COMPACT_ATOMS: atom_id res chain seq x y z
N LYS A 1 -17.44 25.09 12.28
CA LYS A 1 -18.71 24.37 12.48
C LYS A 1 -19.17 23.85 11.14
N GLN A 2 -19.23 22.53 10.96
CA GLN A 2 -19.86 21.93 9.78
C GLN A 2 -21.35 22.24 9.84
N VAL A 3 -21.86 22.84 8.78
CA VAL A 3 -23.29 23.06 8.62
C VAL A 3 -23.86 21.81 7.94
N PRO A 4 -24.72 21.04 8.59
CA PRO A 4 -25.30 19.87 7.95
C PRO A 4 -26.16 20.29 6.77
N PHE A 5 -26.04 19.62 5.64
CA PHE A 5 -26.93 19.77 4.51
C PHE A 5 -28.35 19.39 4.94
N LYS A 6 -29.31 20.28 4.74
CA LYS A 6 -30.70 20.05 5.17
C LYS A 6 -31.51 19.17 4.20
N ASN A 7 -31.09 19.08 2.95
CA ASN A 7 -31.80 18.33 1.91
C ASN A 7 -30.84 17.33 1.28
N VAL A 8 -30.79 16.11 1.82
CA VAL A 8 -30.09 14.98 1.20
C VAL A 8 -31.08 14.36 0.20
N VAL A 9 -30.78 14.49 -1.09
CA VAL A 9 -31.59 13.93 -2.18
C VAL A 9 -31.22 12.47 -2.47
N PHE A 10 -29.95 12.15 -2.29
CA PHE A 10 -29.42 10.80 -2.50
C PHE A 10 -28.15 10.61 -1.67
N GLU A 11 -28.01 9.42 -1.08
CA GLU A 11 -26.81 9.01 -0.35
C GLU A 11 -26.26 7.72 -0.96
N TYR A 12 -24.97 7.73 -1.31
CA TYR A 12 -24.26 6.57 -1.80
C TYR A 12 -23.04 6.31 -0.92
N PRO A 13 -23.19 5.49 0.13
CA PRO A 13 -22.15 5.28 1.12
C PRO A 13 -20.97 4.50 0.51
N LEU A 14 -19.77 4.74 1.06
CA LEU A 14 -18.54 4.10 0.61
C LEU A 14 -18.61 2.57 0.66
N SER A 15 -19.25 2.00 1.69
CA SER A 15 -19.48 0.56 1.81
C SER A 15 -20.25 -0.02 0.62
N LYS A 16 -21.19 0.75 0.07
CA LYS A 16 -21.93 0.37 -1.14
C LYS A 16 -21.08 0.48 -2.39
N ALA A 17 -20.27 1.54 -2.54
CA ALA A 17 -19.33 1.69 -3.65
C ALA A 17 -18.32 0.54 -3.71
N ILE A 18 -17.84 0.07 -2.55
CA ILE A 18 -16.98 -1.11 -2.44
C ILE A 18 -17.73 -2.38 -2.88
N ALA A 19 -18.96 -2.57 -2.39
CA ALA A 19 -19.77 -3.73 -2.73
C ALA A 19 -20.14 -3.79 -4.22
N ASP A 20 -20.47 -2.63 -4.81
CA ASP A 20 -20.84 -2.51 -6.22
C ASP A 20 -19.62 -2.55 -7.18
N GLY A 21 -18.39 -2.60 -6.64
CA GLY A 21 -17.17 -2.76 -7.44
C GLY A 21 -16.60 -1.49 -8.05
N TYR A 22 -17.07 -0.31 -7.63
CA TYR A 22 -16.54 0.98 -8.13
C TYR A 22 -15.19 1.38 -7.52
N THR A 23 -14.75 0.66 -6.50
CA THR A 23 -13.49 0.92 -5.80
C THR A 23 -12.78 -0.38 -5.49
N ARG A 24 -11.50 -0.29 -5.10
CA ARG A 24 -10.78 -1.43 -4.49
C ARG A 24 -11.41 -1.84 -3.17
N THR A 25 -11.02 -3.01 -2.69
CA THR A 25 -11.47 -3.56 -1.41
C THR A 25 -10.41 -3.29 -0.34
N PRO A 26 -10.76 -2.63 0.78
CA PRO A 26 -9.84 -2.45 1.88
C PRO A 26 -9.72 -3.74 2.72
N PHE A 27 -8.47 -4.07 3.09
CA PHE A 27 -8.13 -5.16 3.99
C PHE A 27 -7.44 -4.59 5.22
N ALA A 28 -7.90 -4.98 6.40
CA ALA A 28 -7.22 -4.71 7.65
C ALA A 28 -6.17 -5.81 7.91
N VAL A 29 -4.91 -5.40 8.12
CA VAL A 29 -3.82 -6.31 8.47
C VAL A 29 -3.49 -6.10 9.93
N THR A 30 -3.63 -7.14 10.74
CA THR A 30 -3.38 -7.10 12.19
C THR A 30 -2.67 -8.37 12.65
N ARG A 31 -2.30 -8.45 13.92
CA ARG A 31 -1.62 -9.61 14.50
C ARG A 31 -2.47 -10.29 15.55
N SER A 32 -2.44 -11.62 15.55
CA SER A 32 -3.07 -12.44 16.59
C SER A 32 -2.07 -13.15 17.50
N ASP A 33 -0.78 -13.11 17.16
CA ASP A 33 0.32 -13.81 17.81
C ASP A 33 1.01 -13.00 18.92
N ILE A 34 0.61 -11.75 19.14
CA ILE A 34 1.22 -10.85 20.12
C ILE A 34 0.20 -10.24 21.09
N ASP A 35 0.67 -9.93 22.28
CA ASP A 35 -0.04 -9.08 23.23
C ASP A 35 0.56 -7.66 23.17
N PHE A 36 -0.17 -6.74 22.55
CA PHE A 36 0.26 -5.35 22.32
C PHE A 36 0.62 -4.60 23.62
N TYR A 37 0.11 -5.02 24.78
CA TYR A 37 0.43 -4.39 26.07
C TYR A 37 1.87 -4.66 26.54
N ASN A 38 2.52 -5.67 26.00
CA ASN A 38 3.89 -6.04 26.36
C ASN A 38 4.96 -5.27 25.57
N PHE A 39 4.55 -4.41 24.62
CA PHE A 39 5.45 -3.69 23.74
C PHE A 39 5.33 -2.18 23.94
N GLY A 40 6.46 -1.47 23.86
CA GLY A 40 6.48 -0.01 23.81
C GLY A 40 6.11 0.51 22.40
N ASP A 41 5.72 1.79 22.34
CA ASP A 41 5.27 2.44 21.09
C ASP A 41 6.28 2.25 19.94
N GLU A 42 7.57 2.42 20.19
CA GLU A 42 8.62 2.26 19.18
C GLU A 42 8.71 0.84 18.64
N GLN A 43 8.52 -0.16 19.48
CA GLN A 43 8.54 -1.57 19.06
C GLN A 43 7.32 -1.92 18.23
N LEU A 44 6.16 -1.38 18.59
CA LEU A 44 4.92 -1.53 17.83
C LEU A 44 5.03 -0.84 16.46
N ASP A 45 5.60 0.37 16.42
CA ASP A 45 5.83 1.08 15.16
C ASP A 45 6.78 0.31 14.22
N LYS A 46 7.90 -0.23 14.76
CA LYS A 46 8.80 -1.11 13.98
C LYS A 46 8.07 -2.34 13.43
N MET A 47 7.26 -2.97 14.26
CA MET A 47 6.49 -4.15 13.86
C MET A 47 5.50 -3.82 12.74
N MET A 48 4.74 -2.73 12.87
CA MET A 48 3.81 -2.29 11.85
C MET A 48 4.50 -1.91 10.53
N LEU A 49 5.69 -1.31 10.61
CA LEU A 49 6.49 -1.01 9.41
C LEU A 49 6.95 -2.30 8.72
N LEU A 50 7.36 -3.32 9.49
CA LEU A 50 7.76 -4.62 8.94
C LEU A 50 6.58 -5.39 8.34
N ASP A 51 5.41 -5.32 8.94
CA ASP A 51 4.19 -5.90 8.39
C ASP A 51 3.74 -5.15 7.12
N GLY A 52 3.81 -3.83 7.15
CA GLY A 52 3.50 -2.99 5.99
C GLY A 52 4.40 -3.26 4.80
N ILE A 53 5.72 -3.41 5.02
CA ILE A 53 6.63 -3.70 3.92
C ILE A 53 6.45 -5.12 3.39
N ALA A 54 6.09 -6.10 4.22
CA ALA A 54 5.75 -7.44 3.76
C ALA A 54 4.50 -7.43 2.84
N CYS A 55 3.47 -6.66 3.21
CA CYS A 55 2.30 -6.42 2.36
C CYS A 55 2.69 -5.77 1.04
N HIS A 56 3.53 -4.73 1.08
CA HIS A 56 3.99 -4.00 -0.09
C HIS A 56 4.77 -4.90 -1.06
N GLU A 57 5.72 -5.68 -0.57
CA GLU A 57 6.52 -6.61 -1.37
C GLU A 57 5.66 -7.69 -2.02
N ARG A 58 4.71 -8.26 -1.26
CA ARG A 58 3.73 -9.20 -1.81
C ARG A 58 2.90 -8.58 -2.92
N THR A 59 2.33 -7.39 -2.68
CA THR A 59 1.51 -6.68 -3.68
C THR A 59 2.32 -6.38 -4.94
N LYS A 60 3.57 -5.94 -4.79
CA LYS A 60 4.48 -5.68 -5.90
C LYS A 60 4.67 -6.93 -6.78
N SER A 61 4.90 -8.08 -6.16
CA SER A 61 5.01 -9.36 -6.86
C SER A 61 3.73 -9.74 -7.59
N LYS A 62 2.56 -9.59 -6.94
CA LYS A 62 1.26 -9.91 -7.54
C LYS A 62 0.94 -9.02 -8.74
N LEU A 63 1.27 -7.73 -8.68
CA LEU A 63 1.06 -6.80 -9.79
C LEU A 63 1.90 -7.14 -11.02
N VAL A 64 3.14 -7.60 -10.84
CA VAL A 64 3.99 -8.10 -11.92
C VAL A 64 3.38 -9.35 -12.55
N VAL A 65 3.05 -10.35 -11.73
CA VAL A 65 2.42 -11.61 -12.21
C VAL A 65 1.10 -11.33 -12.93
N TYR A 66 0.30 -10.39 -12.42
CA TYR A 66 -0.95 -10.01 -13.08
C TYR A 66 -0.70 -9.42 -14.47
N ALA A 67 0.22 -8.48 -14.60
CA ALA A 67 0.54 -7.85 -15.89
C ALA A 67 1.11 -8.87 -16.90
N ASP A 68 1.97 -9.79 -16.45
CA ASP A 68 2.55 -10.85 -17.28
C ASP A 68 1.46 -11.80 -17.82
N ASN A 69 0.43 -12.09 -17.02
CA ASN A 69 -0.68 -12.94 -17.41
C ASN A 69 -1.77 -12.22 -18.24
N HIS A 70 -1.70 -10.88 -18.34
CA HIS A 70 -2.71 -10.08 -19.06
C HIS A 70 -2.04 -9.16 -20.08
N PRO A 71 -1.72 -9.64 -21.29
CA PRO A 71 -1.08 -8.85 -22.34
C PRO A 71 -1.83 -7.53 -22.60
N GLY A 72 -1.09 -6.43 -22.62
CA GLY A 72 -1.64 -5.08 -22.79
C GLY A 72 -1.98 -4.34 -21.48
N LYS A 73 -1.94 -5.00 -20.32
CA LYS A 73 -2.02 -4.30 -19.02
C LYS A 73 -0.61 -3.85 -18.61
N ARG A 74 -0.49 -2.58 -18.18
CA ARG A 74 0.77 -2.03 -17.67
C ARG A 74 1.11 -2.63 -16.30
N ILE A 75 2.38 -2.75 -15.97
CA ILE A 75 2.81 -3.04 -14.60
C ILE A 75 2.54 -1.79 -13.77
N VAL A 76 1.72 -1.93 -12.74
CA VAL A 76 1.49 -0.87 -11.76
C VAL A 76 2.58 -0.94 -10.71
N LYS A 77 3.31 0.16 -10.51
CA LYS A 77 4.30 0.28 -9.43
C LYS A 77 3.60 0.71 -8.15
N PRO A 78 3.44 -0.15 -7.15
CA PRO A 78 2.79 0.22 -5.90
C PRO A 78 3.69 1.09 -5.04
N PHE A 79 3.10 1.90 -4.14
CA PHE A 79 3.84 2.52 -3.05
C PHE A 79 3.12 2.32 -1.72
N MET A 80 3.89 2.45 -0.64
CA MET A 80 3.45 2.39 0.75
C MET A 80 3.42 3.79 1.35
N LEU A 81 2.30 4.13 2.00
CA LEU A 81 2.12 5.39 2.73
C LEU A 81 2.27 5.13 4.24
N VAL A 82 3.23 5.78 4.87
CA VAL A 82 3.42 5.75 6.32
C VAL A 82 2.94 7.07 6.91
N VAL A 83 2.01 7.01 7.86
CA VAL A 83 1.42 8.21 8.48
C VAL A 83 1.95 8.37 9.91
N CYS A 84 2.75 9.42 10.12
CA CYS A 84 3.37 9.72 11.40
C CYS A 84 2.61 10.77 12.20
N LYS A 85 2.81 10.78 13.54
CA LYS A 85 2.13 11.71 14.47
C LYS A 85 2.66 13.14 14.35
N ASP A 86 3.98 13.30 14.15
CA ASP A 86 4.68 14.57 14.06
C ASP A 86 5.98 14.43 13.25
N THR A 87 6.72 15.54 13.10
CA THR A 87 7.95 15.60 12.31
C THR A 87 9.12 14.84 12.94
N ASP A 88 9.21 14.78 14.26
CA ASP A 88 10.29 14.08 14.97
C ASP A 88 10.10 12.58 14.83
N HIS A 89 8.85 12.13 14.94
CA HIS A 89 8.48 10.75 14.66
C HIS A 89 8.76 10.37 13.20
N ALA A 90 8.44 11.24 12.25
CA ALA A 90 8.73 10.99 10.84
C ALA A 90 10.24 10.86 10.56
N ALA A 91 11.07 11.69 11.20
CA ALA A 91 12.53 11.59 11.09
C ALA A 91 13.07 10.27 11.68
N TRP A 92 12.53 9.85 12.83
CA TRP A 92 12.88 8.56 13.42
C TRP A 92 12.48 7.39 12.48
N VAL A 93 11.26 7.40 11.95
CA VAL A 93 10.77 6.40 10.98
C VAL A 93 11.66 6.36 9.74
N GLU A 94 12.03 7.51 9.19
CA GLU A 94 12.93 7.58 8.03
C GLU A 94 14.28 6.93 8.33
N ASN A 95 14.87 7.28 9.47
CA ASN A 95 16.16 6.69 9.89
C ASN A 95 16.06 5.17 10.04
N PHE A 96 14.98 4.67 10.62
CA PHE A 96 14.74 3.23 10.73
C PHE A 96 14.60 2.56 9.35
N ILE A 97 13.77 3.10 8.45
CA ILE A 97 13.58 2.55 7.10
C ILE A 97 14.87 2.57 6.28
N LYS A 98 15.72 3.59 6.47
CA LYS A 98 17.01 3.71 5.78
C LYS A 98 18.11 2.85 6.39
N SER A 99 17.90 2.28 7.58
CA SER A 99 18.88 1.43 8.26
C SER A 99 18.98 0.02 7.65
N ASP A 100 20.05 -0.69 7.99
CA ASP A 100 20.21 -2.10 7.60
C ASP A 100 19.25 -3.03 8.37
N GLU A 101 18.71 -2.57 9.51
CA GLU A 101 17.69 -3.31 10.28
C GLU A 101 16.39 -3.48 9.47
N PHE A 102 16.07 -2.49 8.61
CA PHE A 102 14.90 -2.55 7.76
C PHE A 102 15.25 -3.12 6.38
N ARG A 103 14.92 -4.39 6.16
CA ARG A 103 15.14 -5.09 4.88
C ARG A 103 16.57 -4.95 4.32
N GLY A 104 17.59 -4.95 5.19
CA GLY A 104 18.98 -4.82 4.76
C GLY A 104 19.30 -3.51 4.04
N GLY A 105 18.56 -2.43 4.31
CA GLY A 105 18.76 -1.12 3.68
C GLY A 105 18.21 -1.01 2.25
N ALA A 106 17.41 -1.97 1.77
CA ALA A 106 16.89 -2.00 0.39
C ALA A 106 16.01 -0.79 0.02
N TYR A 107 15.47 -0.08 1.02
CA TYR A 107 14.59 1.06 0.85
C TYR A 107 15.24 2.42 1.12
N ARG A 108 16.56 2.45 1.37
CA ARG A 108 17.33 3.66 1.72
C ARG A 108 17.13 4.80 0.72
N ASN A 109 17.16 4.50 -0.57
CA ASN A 109 17.01 5.46 -1.66
C ASN A 109 15.61 5.46 -2.29
N LYS A 110 14.63 4.80 -1.65
CA LYS A 110 13.27 4.64 -2.15
C LYS A 110 12.23 5.29 -1.23
N THR A 111 12.69 6.10 -0.27
CA THR A 111 11.88 6.70 0.79
C THR A 111 11.98 8.22 0.75
N ILE A 112 10.84 8.89 0.82
CA ILE A 112 10.74 10.34 0.97
C ILE A 112 9.86 10.71 2.15
N ILE A 113 10.17 11.88 2.78
CA ILE A 113 9.28 12.52 3.75
C ILE A 113 8.56 13.69 3.09
N VAL A 114 7.27 13.82 3.40
CA VAL A 114 6.44 14.96 2.98
C VAL A 114 5.66 15.50 4.16
N HIS A 115 5.88 16.76 4.53
CA HIS A 115 5.12 17.45 5.57
C HIS A 115 4.96 18.95 5.30
N SER A 116 3.94 19.58 5.90
CA SER A 116 3.54 20.97 5.63
C SER A 116 4.56 22.02 6.07
N LYS A 117 5.49 21.66 6.96
CA LYS A 117 6.50 22.58 7.51
C LYS A 117 7.82 22.58 6.72
N GLN A 118 7.99 21.68 5.75
CA GLN A 118 9.19 21.66 4.91
C GLN A 118 9.25 22.94 4.06
N LYS A 119 10.44 23.53 3.92
CA LYS A 119 10.73 24.70 3.08
C LYS A 119 12.07 24.48 2.38
N GLY A 120 12.20 25.02 1.15
CA GLY A 120 13.45 24.98 0.40
C GLY A 120 13.49 23.94 -0.71
N ALA A 121 14.66 23.80 -1.35
CA ALA A 121 14.86 22.97 -2.55
C ALA A 121 14.55 21.49 -2.34
N GLU A 122 14.84 20.94 -1.16
CA GLU A 122 14.53 19.53 -0.83
C GLU A 122 13.01 19.28 -0.82
N THR A 123 12.23 20.23 -0.31
CA THR A 123 10.76 20.14 -0.32
C THR A 123 10.21 20.12 -1.73
N GLU A 124 10.76 20.95 -2.61
CA GLU A 124 10.33 20.99 -4.02
C GLU A 124 10.67 19.66 -4.72
N ALA A 125 11.86 19.10 -4.46
CA ALA A 125 12.28 17.83 -5.00
C ALA A 125 11.36 16.68 -4.52
N ASN A 126 11.11 16.58 -3.21
CA ASN A 126 10.21 15.58 -2.64
C ASN A 126 8.77 15.74 -3.13
N THR A 127 8.31 16.99 -3.31
CA THR A 127 6.97 17.25 -3.87
C THR A 127 6.88 16.79 -5.32
N ARG A 128 7.91 17.02 -6.15
CA ARG A 128 7.94 16.53 -7.53
C ARG A 128 7.92 15.00 -7.58
N LEU A 129 8.74 14.34 -6.75
CA LEU A 129 8.75 12.88 -6.63
C LEU A 129 7.38 12.35 -6.17
N LEU A 130 6.71 13.04 -5.24
CA LEU A 130 5.38 12.66 -4.79
C LEU A 130 4.32 12.80 -5.91
N LEU A 131 4.38 13.88 -6.70
CA LEU A 131 3.45 14.09 -7.81
C LEU A 131 3.65 13.08 -8.95
N ASP A 132 4.88 12.59 -9.11
CA ASP A 132 5.25 11.62 -10.15
C ASP A 132 5.37 10.18 -9.60
N VAL A 133 4.77 9.88 -8.44
CA VAL A 133 4.91 8.58 -7.77
C VAL A 133 4.35 7.40 -8.58
N GLU A 134 3.50 7.66 -9.55
CA GLU A 134 2.94 6.65 -10.46
C GLU A 134 3.89 6.26 -11.61
N SER A 135 4.90 7.08 -11.89
CA SER A 135 5.89 6.80 -12.93
C SER A 135 6.73 5.57 -12.58
N ALA A 136 6.93 4.70 -13.57
CA ALA A 136 7.79 3.52 -13.42
C ALA A 136 9.26 3.89 -13.14
N GLU A 137 9.70 5.06 -13.63
CA GLU A 137 11.07 5.55 -13.50
C GLU A 137 11.33 6.23 -12.15
N ASN A 138 10.27 6.61 -11.42
CA ASN A 138 10.39 7.20 -10.10
C ASN A 138 10.85 6.13 -9.09
N PRO A 139 11.96 6.33 -8.35
CA PRO A 139 12.47 5.32 -7.43
C PRO A 139 11.63 5.16 -6.15
N VAL A 140 10.73 6.10 -5.85
CA VAL A 140 10.00 6.14 -4.57
C VAL A 140 9.03 4.97 -4.46
N GLU A 141 9.18 4.20 -3.39
CA GLU A 141 8.29 3.12 -2.99
C GLU A 141 7.66 3.35 -1.59
N ILE A 142 8.23 4.24 -0.77
CA ILE A 142 7.72 4.59 0.57
C ILE A 142 7.60 6.10 0.70
N VAL A 143 6.41 6.56 1.06
CA VAL A 143 6.12 7.98 1.36
C VAL A 143 5.79 8.11 2.84
N ILE A 144 6.62 8.82 3.59
CA ILE A 144 6.37 9.15 4.99
C ILE A 144 5.67 10.51 5.05
N HIS A 145 4.61 10.58 5.82
CA HIS A 145 3.69 11.70 5.80
C HIS A 145 3.31 12.17 7.21
N VAL A 146 3.28 13.53 7.42
CA VAL A 146 2.83 14.15 8.66
C VAL A 146 1.75 15.19 8.36
N ASN A 147 0.52 14.96 8.82
CA ASN A 147 -0.61 15.90 8.79
C ASN A 147 -0.91 16.60 7.45
N MET A 148 -0.44 16.07 6.32
CA MET A 148 -0.44 16.78 5.04
C MET A 148 -1.13 16.01 3.93
N LEU A 149 -2.24 15.35 4.23
CA LEU A 149 -3.12 14.88 3.17
C LEU A 149 -3.84 16.11 2.59
N LYS A 150 -3.13 16.89 1.74
CA LYS A 150 -3.76 18.00 1.02
C LYS A 150 -4.91 17.46 0.19
N GLU A 151 -6.02 18.17 0.21
CA GLU A 151 -7.09 17.99 -0.77
C GLU A 151 -6.47 18.08 -2.17
N GLY A 152 -6.82 17.14 -3.04
CA GLY A 152 -6.37 17.16 -4.44
C GLY A 152 -5.18 16.25 -4.80
N TRP A 153 -4.47 15.62 -3.84
CA TRP A 153 -3.50 14.58 -4.21
C TRP A 153 -4.26 13.28 -4.55
N ASP A 154 -4.15 12.91 -5.79
CA ASP A 154 -4.92 11.87 -6.43
C ASP A 154 -4.00 10.85 -7.10
N VAL A 155 -3.99 9.62 -6.59
CA VAL A 155 -3.12 8.52 -7.07
C VAL A 155 -3.90 7.21 -7.09
N ASN A 156 -3.55 6.34 -8.05
CA ASN A 156 -4.20 5.04 -8.20
C ASN A 156 -3.29 3.86 -7.82
N ASN A 157 -2.05 4.13 -7.42
CA ASN A 157 -1.04 3.12 -7.06
C ASN A 157 -0.69 3.06 -5.55
N LEU A 158 -1.49 3.68 -4.67
CA LEU A 158 -1.37 3.50 -3.23
C LEU A 158 -1.99 2.15 -2.82
N TYR A 159 -1.17 1.21 -2.37
CA TYR A 159 -1.59 -0.15 -2.04
C TYR A 159 -1.46 -0.52 -0.57
N THR A 160 -0.53 0.11 0.13
CA THR A 160 -0.29 -0.20 1.55
C THR A 160 -0.29 1.09 2.36
N ILE A 161 -1.01 1.09 3.48
CA ILE A 161 -1.11 2.21 4.41
C ILE A 161 -0.69 1.73 5.80
N VAL A 162 0.28 2.42 6.39
CA VAL A 162 0.83 2.13 7.73
C VAL A 162 0.59 3.34 8.62
N PRO A 163 -0.50 3.38 9.40
CA PRO A 163 -0.81 4.48 10.30
C PRO A 163 -0.10 4.31 11.64
N LEU A 164 1.11 4.82 11.79
CA LEU A 164 1.88 4.84 13.05
C LEU A 164 1.37 5.88 14.05
N ARG A 165 0.44 6.66 13.63
CA ARG A 165 -0.32 7.56 14.47
C ARG A 165 -1.49 6.76 15.02
N THR A 166 -1.75 6.83 16.32
CA THR A 166 -3.00 6.35 16.89
C THR A 166 -4.14 7.03 16.14
N ALA A 167 -4.60 6.37 15.08
CA ALA A 167 -5.76 6.83 14.34
C ALA A 167 -6.99 6.56 15.21
N ALA A 168 -7.08 7.33 16.29
CA ALA A 168 -8.09 7.18 17.34
C ALA A 168 -9.52 7.37 16.82
N SER A 169 -9.71 7.83 15.57
CA SER A 169 -11.03 7.97 15.01
C SER A 169 -11.22 7.12 13.76
N LYS A 170 -12.33 6.40 13.71
CA LYS A 170 -12.86 5.71 12.51
C LYS A 170 -12.79 6.62 11.28
N ILE A 171 -13.17 7.89 11.43
CA ILE A 171 -13.17 8.90 10.36
C ILE A 171 -11.79 9.09 9.75
N LEU A 172 -10.72 9.13 10.56
CA LEU A 172 -9.37 9.33 10.06
C LEU A 172 -8.88 8.09 9.29
N ARG A 173 -9.18 6.88 9.80
CA ARG A 173 -8.90 5.63 9.08
C ARG A 173 -9.60 5.58 7.72
N GLU A 174 -10.88 5.90 7.70
CA GLU A 174 -11.66 5.96 6.46
C GLU A 174 -11.09 6.97 5.46
N GLN A 175 -10.74 8.18 5.90
CA GLN A 175 -10.12 9.19 5.04
C GLN A 175 -8.78 8.77 4.46
N MET A 176 -7.97 8.00 5.19
CA MET A 176 -6.72 7.45 4.67
C MET A 176 -6.98 6.35 3.63
N VAL A 177 -7.91 5.44 3.95
CA VAL A 177 -8.23 4.30 3.08
C VAL A 177 -8.84 4.77 1.75
N VAL A 178 -9.76 5.75 1.78
CA VAL A 178 -10.42 6.29 0.56
C VAL A 178 -9.41 6.66 -0.54
N ARG A 179 -8.23 7.15 -0.18
CA ARG A 179 -7.18 7.49 -1.15
C ARG A 179 -6.59 6.27 -1.85
N GLY A 180 -6.50 5.14 -1.13
CA GLY A 180 -6.05 3.87 -1.69
C GLY A 180 -7.12 3.11 -2.50
N LEU A 181 -8.37 3.55 -2.50
CA LEU A 181 -9.47 2.79 -3.11
C LEU A 181 -9.61 2.96 -4.62
N ARG A 182 -8.84 3.83 -5.26
CA ARG A 182 -8.93 4.03 -6.71
C ARG A 182 -8.43 2.81 -7.48
N LEU A 183 -9.15 2.47 -8.53
CA LEU A 183 -8.83 1.32 -9.36
C LEU A 183 -7.64 1.64 -10.28
N PRO A 184 -6.53 0.87 -10.24
CA PRO A 184 -5.30 1.17 -10.97
C PRO A 184 -5.46 1.07 -12.49
N TYR A 185 -6.44 0.31 -12.95
CA TYR A 185 -6.76 0.11 -14.37
C TYR A 185 -8.09 0.78 -14.78
N GLY A 186 -8.68 1.61 -13.91
CA GLY A 186 -9.99 2.24 -14.14
C GLY A 186 -11.19 1.31 -13.94
N GLU A 187 -10.95 0.02 -13.81
CA GLU A 187 -11.96 -1.03 -13.57
C GLU A 187 -11.43 -2.07 -12.59
N ARG A 188 -12.31 -2.86 -11.98
CA ARG A 188 -11.89 -4.03 -11.21
C ARG A 188 -11.34 -5.11 -12.12
N THR A 189 -10.26 -5.72 -11.66
CA THR A 189 -9.59 -6.80 -12.39
C THR A 189 -10.19 -8.16 -12.11
N GLY A 190 -10.89 -8.31 -10.99
CA GLY A 190 -11.35 -9.60 -10.46
C GLY A 190 -10.26 -10.35 -9.69
N ASP A 191 -9.00 -9.91 -9.75
CA ASP A 191 -7.92 -10.43 -8.93
C ASP A 191 -7.94 -9.76 -7.56
N ARG A 192 -8.08 -10.58 -6.51
CA ARG A 192 -8.21 -10.09 -5.13
C ARG A 192 -6.99 -9.29 -4.67
N ASP A 193 -5.79 -9.72 -5.02
CA ASP A 193 -4.55 -9.07 -4.58
C ASP A 193 -4.31 -7.75 -5.34
N VAL A 194 -4.72 -7.68 -6.61
CA VAL A 194 -4.66 -6.46 -7.43
C VAL A 194 -5.72 -5.43 -7.02
N ASP A 195 -6.91 -5.91 -6.68
CA ASP A 195 -8.05 -5.05 -6.29
C ASP A 195 -8.08 -4.75 -4.79
N ALA A 196 -7.01 -5.06 -4.05
CA ALA A 196 -6.90 -4.81 -2.62
C ALA A 196 -6.16 -3.51 -2.28
N VAL A 197 -6.48 -2.91 -1.12
CA VAL A 197 -5.62 -1.97 -0.40
C VAL A 197 -5.43 -2.46 1.03
N MET A 198 -4.18 -2.54 1.49
CA MET A 198 -3.82 -3.05 2.80
C MET A 198 -3.66 -1.92 3.80
N LEU A 199 -4.30 -2.02 4.95
CA LEU A 199 -4.15 -1.11 6.08
C LEU A 199 -3.63 -1.90 7.27
N THR A 200 -2.40 -1.63 7.74
CA THR A 200 -1.92 -2.21 8.99
C THR A 200 -2.64 -1.54 10.17
N ALA A 201 -2.98 -2.32 11.19
CA ALA A 201 -3.76 -1.85 12.33
C ALA A 201 -3.09 -2.18 13.66
N HIS A 202 -3.01 -1.18 14.57
CA HIS A 202 -2.52 -1.34 15.94
C HIS A 202 -3.55 -1.91 16.91
N ASP A 203 -4.81 -1.95 16.48
CA ASP A 203 -5.89 -2.40 17.35
C ASP A 203 -5.78 -3.92 17.56
N LYS A 204 -6.31 -4.39 18.67
CA LYS A 204 -6.39 -5.82 18.92
C LYS A 204 -7.17 -6.49 17.79
N PHE A 205 -6.76 -7.68 17.42
CA PHE A 205 -7.41 -8.47 16.36
C PHE A 205 -8.94 -8.54 16.55
N ASN A 206 -9.40 -8.77 17.78
CA ASN A 206 -10.82 -8.83 18.08
C ASN A 206 -11.55 -7.49 17.88
N ASP A 207 -10.92 -6.36 18.22
CA ASP A 207 -11.51 -5.03 18.03
C ASP A 207 -11.71 -4.73 16.54
N ILE A 208 -10.75 -5.14 15.69
CA ILE A 208 -10.86 -5.05 14.22
C ILE A 208 -11.98 -5.95 13.70
N LEU A 209 -12.11 -7.19 14.21
CA LEU A 209 -13.19 -8.09 13.84
C LEU A 209 -14.55 -7.54 14.27
N ASP A 210 -14.67 -6.99 15.46
CA ASP A 210 -15.90 -6.38 15.97
C ASP A 210 -16.30 -5.17 15.13
N GLU A 211 -15.33 -4.33 14.73
CA GLU A 211 -15.58 -3.24 13.80
C GLU A 211 -16.05 -3.76 12.43
N ALA A 212 -15.41 -4.79 11.90
CA ALA A 212 -15.73 -5.38 10.61
C ALA A 212 -17.13 -6.03 10.53
N GLN A 213 -17.70 -6.41 11.69
CA GLN A 213 -19.06 -6.96 11.79
C GLN A 213 -20.15 -5.86 11.76
N ARG A 214 -19.78 -4.61 12.00
CA ARG A 214 -20.76 -3.51 11.94
C ARG A 214 -21.20 -3.26 10.51
N GLY A 215 -22.49 -3.04 10.30
CA GLY A 215 -23.07 -2.87 8.97
C GLY A 215 -22.58 -1.65 8.19
N ASP A 216 -22.10 -0.62 8.90
CA ASP A 216 -21.57 0.63 8.36
C ASP A 216 -20.05 0.64 8.20
N SER A 217 -19.34 -0.45 8.55
CA SER A 217 -17.90 -0.56 8.40
C SER A 217 -17.48 -0.72 6.94
N ILE A 218 -16.38 -0.05 6.57
CA ILE A 218 -15.72 -0.25 5.28
C ILE A 218 -14.94 -1.58 5.22
N PHE A 219 -14.54 -2.09 6.38
CA PHE A 219 -13.96 -3.44 6.50
C PHE A 219 -15.07 -4.47 6.68
N LYS A 220 -14.87 -5.64 6.10
CA LYS A 220 -15.74 -6.80 6.31
C LYS A 220 -14.93 -7.90 7.01
N ALA A 221 -15.57 -8.77 7.75
CA ALA A 221 -14.89 -9.84 8.49
C ALA A 221 -13.99 -10.72 7.59
N GLY A 222 -14.39 -10.95 6.33
CA GLY A 222 -13.57 -11.66 5.35
C GLY A 222 -12.39 -10.89 4.77
N ASN A 223 -12.25 -9.61 5.14
CA ASN A 223 -11.17 -8.73 4.70
C ASN A 223 -10.21 -8.37 5.85
N VAL A 224 -10.16 -9.19 6.88
CA VAL A 224 -9.15 -9.11 7.95
C VAL A 224 -8.10 -10.18 7.71
N ILE A 225 -6.83 -9.79 7.65
CA ILE A 225 -5.69 -10.65 7.36
C ILE A 225 -4.75 -10.61 8.57
N LYS A 226 -4.20 -11.76 8.91
CA LYS A 226 -3.17 -11.86 9.93
C LYS A 226 -1.80 -11.60 9.31
N ALA A 227 -1.04 -10.68 9.89
CA ALA A 227 0.28 -10.30 9.38
C ALA A 227 1.26 -11.48 9.38
N GLU A 228 1.18 -12.35 10.39
CA GLU A 228 1.97 -13.57 10.51
C GLU A 228 1.72 -14.58 9.38
N GLU A 229 0.62 -14.46 8.65
CA GLU A 229 0.29 -15.30 7.49
C GLU A 229 0.78 -14.71 6.16
N ILE A 230 1.29 -13.48 6.18
CA ILE A 230 1.81 -12.82 4.98
C ILE A 230 3.26 -13.26 4.75
N VAL A 231 3.43 -14.18 3.83
CA VAL A 231 4.76 -14.59 3.36
C VAL A 231 5.15 -13.69 2.18
N PRO A 232 6.31 -13.00 2.23
CA PRO A 232 6.83 -12.31 1.07
C PRO A 232 7.08 -13.31 -0.06
N GLU A 233 6.36 -13.18 -1.16
CA GLU A 233 6.61 -14.01 -2.34
C GLU A 233 7.84 -13.46 -3.06
N GLN A 234 8.88 -14.28 -3.18
CA GLN A 234 10.02 -13.99 -4.03
C GLN A 234 9.71 -14.52 -5.44
N ILE A 235 9.66 -13.62 -6.42
CA ILE A 235 9.60 -14.03 -7.82
C ILE A 235 11.01 -14.46 -8.21
N ALA A 236 11.21 -15.75 -8.43
CA ALA A 236 12.42 -16.27 -9.02
C ALA A 236 12.29 -16.20 -10.55
N TYR A 237 13.07 -15.34 -11.18
CA TYR A 237 13.21 -15.36 -12.64
C TYR A 237 14.23 -16.44 -13.01
N THR A 238 13.77 -17.45 -13.72
CA THR A 238 14.66 -18.42 -14.35
C THR A 238 14.80 -18.04 -15.83
N GLN A 239 15.98 -17.61 -16.24
CA GLN A 239 16.28 -17.37 -17.63
C GLN A 239 16.56 -18.72 -18.31
N LEU A 240 15.60 -19.22 -19.08
CA LEU A 240 15.80 -20.38 -19.93
C LEU A 240 16.48 -19.92 -21.22
N THR A 241 17.76 -20.26 -21.36
CA THR A 241 18.45 -20.12 -22.63
C THR A 241 18.22 -21.41 -23.41
N ILE A 242 17.34 -21.36 -24.42
CA ILE A 242 17.17 -22.47 -25.37
C ILE A 242 18.24 -22.27 -26.44
N ALA A 243 19.26 -23.10 -26.43
CA ALA A 243 20.17 -23.22 -27.56
C ALA A 243 19.42 -24.01 -28.64
N LEU A 244 18.96 -23.33 -29.68
CA LEU A 244 18.49 -23.99 -30.90
C LEU A 244 19.74 -24.47 -31.62
N GLU A 245 20.01 -25.78 -31.62
CA GLU A 245 20.96 -26.36 -32.56
C GLU A 245 20.36 -26.20 -33.95
N PRO A 246 21.12 -25.68 -34.93
CA PRO A 246 20.64 -25.59 -36.28
C PRO A 246 20.33 -27.01 -36.80
N ASP A 247 19.17 -27.16 -37.37
CA ASP A 247 18.69 -28.43 -37.95
C ASP A 247 19.59 -28.75 -39.15
N LYS A 248 20.51 -29.72 -39.00
CA LYS A 248 21.49 -30.11 -40.02
C LYS A 248 20.80 -30.58 -41.32
N GLU A 249 19.56 -31.01 -41.26
CA GLU A 249 18.78 -31.40 -42.46
C GLU A 249 18.35 -30.22 -43.32
N LEU A 250 18.32 -28.99 -42.75
CA LEU A 250 17.99 -27.78 -43.51
C LEU A 250 19.23 -27.18 -44.23
N GLU A 251 20.44 -27.41 -43.76
CA GLU A 251 21.65 -26.93 -44.45
C GLU A 251 21.95 -27.75 -45.73
N GLU A 252 21.66 -29.06 -45.70
CA GLU A 252 21.87 -29.92 -46.88
C GLU A 252 20.80 -29.72 -48.01
N ALA A 253 19.70 -29.01 -47.74
CA ALA A 253 18.66 -28.73 -48.73
C ALA A 253 18.91 -27.45 -49.53
N TYR A 254 19.93 -26.67 -49.20
CA TYR A 254 20.29 -25.40 -49.87
C TYR A 254 21.69 -25.39 -50.52
N GLU A 255 22.42 -26.52 -50.54
CA GLU A 255 23.57 -26.77 -51.40
C GLU A 255 23.11 -27.57 -52.67
#